data_a928fa6105be45c3c0f60cc505a2d8d7
#
_entry.id   a928fa6105be45c3c0f60cc505a2d8d7
#
_cell.length_a   1.000
_cell.length_b   1.000
_cell.length_c   1.000
_cell.angle_alpha   90.00
_cell.angle_beta   90.00
_cell.angle_gamma   90.00
#
_symmetry.space_group_name_H-M   'P 1'
#
loop_
_entity.id
_entity.type
_entity.pdbx_description
1 polymer ?
#
loop_
_entity_poly.entity_id
_entity_poly.type
_entity_poly.pdbx_seq_one_letter_code
_entity_poly.pdbx_strand_id
1 'polypeptide(L)'
;CVMPDPVILPFKGGIRTIYKRDALIIKVKTDNGLTGYGPGPASEQMADKINGDLCKLLVGQSAKSIESLNKWIASQGRADLLLPYGAINVALHDLLGKYEGCTASELLGGRVQERLRLYGSAGMYQTPEKYAAEAAQVTALGFSAYKYRPALGPDEDLRTVQLMREAVGPDVGLCLDAHGWFRMGDESYTPKLVEEMAHEIAPYGITWLEEPLPPKDHASYAKLREKNIVPIAAGEHEISHQGFMNLIQNRCIDIVQADVTH
;
A
#
# COMPACT_ATOMS: atom_id res chain seq x y z
N CYS A 1 5.48 -9.04 -17.66
CA CYS A 1 4.70 -10.13 -18.28
C CYS A 1 3.47 -9.55 -18.97
N VAL A 2 3.33 -9.81 -20.27
CA VAL A 2 2.09 -9.54 -21.00
C VAL A 2 1.11 -10.65 -20.67
N MET A 3 -0.11 -10.28 -20.32
CA MET A 3 -1.17 -11.25 -20.02
C MET A 3 -1.77 -11.73 -21.35
N PRO A 4 -2.03 -13.04 -21.53
CA PRO A 4 -2.64 -13.56 -22.74
C PRO A 4 -4.03 -12.95 -22.96
N ASP A 5 -4.80 -12.79 -21.88
CA ASP A 5 -6.09 -12.13 -21.89
C ASP A 5 -6.05 -10.93 -20.93
N PRO A 6 -6.48 -9.72 -21.35
CA PRO A 6 -6.59 -8.57 -20.48
C PRO A 6 -7.57 -8.81 -19.34
N VAL A 7 -7.23 -8.37 -18.14
CA VAL A 7 -8.18 -8.32 -17.03
C VAL A 7 -9.00 -7.04 -17.14
N ILE A 8 -10.31 -7.19 -17.31
CA ILE A 8 -11.26 -6.09 -17.42
C ILE A 8 -11.99 -5.94 -16.09
N LEU A 9 -11.86 -4.77 -15.48
CA LEU A 9 -12.36 -4.46 -14.14
C LEU A 9 -13.32 -3.26 -14.22
N PRO A 10 -14.63 -3.49 -14.38
CA PRO A 10 -15.62 -2.42 -14.38
C PRO A 10 -15.83 -1.90 -12.95
N PHE A 11 -15.91 -0.59 -12.80
CA PHE A 11 -16.25 0.07 -11.54
C PHE A 11 -17.10 1.32 -11.83
N LYS A 12 -17.64 1.97 -10.81
CA LYS A 12 -18.57 3.10 -11.00
C LYS A 12 -17.95 4.25 -11.81
N GLY A 13 -16.64 4.47 -11.72
CA GLY A 13 -15.91 5.48 -12.48
C GLY A 13 -15.49 5.07 -13.89
N GLY A 14 -15.84 3.86 -14.36
CA GLY A 14 -15.49 3.40 -15.71
C GLY A 14 -14.98 1.95 -15.78
N ILE A 15 -14.02 1.72 -16.66
CA ILE A 15 -13.41 0.38 -16.86
C ILE A 15 -11.90 0.51 -16.70
N ARG A 16 -11.32 -0.29 -15.79
CA ARG A 16 -9.88 -0.49 -15.70
C ARG A 16 -9.50 -1.76 -16.46
N THR A 17 -8.61 -1.63 -17.44
CA THR A 17 -8.10 -2.78 -18.18
C THR A 17 -6.62 -2.99 -17.86
N ILE A 18 -6.25 -4.20 -17.50
CA ILE A 18 -4.86 -4.57 -17.17
C ILE A 18 -4.37 -5.52 -18.26
N TYR A 19 -3.40 -5.06 -19.07
CA TYR A 19 -2.82 -5.82 -20.18
C TYR A 19 -1.52 -6.53 -19.78
N LYS A 20 -0.80 -5.99 -18.79
CA LYS A 20 0.51 -6.51 -18.37
C LYS A 20 0.76 -6.25 -16.89
N ARG A 21 1.62 -7.06 -16.31
CA ARG A 21 2.24 -6.84 -15.01
C ARG A 21 3.76 -6.75 -15.22
N ASP A 22 4.30 -5.59 -14.96
CA ASP A 22 5.74 -5.36 -15.01
C ASP A 22 6.33 -5.52 -13.60
N ALA A 23 7.60 -5.90 -13.53
CA ALA A 23 8.39 -5.94 -12.30
C ALA A 23 9.68 -5.16 -12.52
N LEU A 24 10.07 -4.34 -11.57
CA LEU A 24 11.35 -3.67 -11.52
C LEU A 24 12.18 -4.27 -10.40
N ILE A 25 13.37 -4.77 -10.74
CA ILE A 25 14.34 -5.26 -9.76
C ILE A 25 15.57 -4.34 -9.83
N ILE A 26 15.86 -3.71 -8.71
CA ILE A 26 17.05 -2.89 -8.52
C ILE A 26 18.21 -3.82 -8.15
N LYS A 27 19.37 -3.58 -8.78
CA LYS A 27 20.61 -4.26 -8.47
C LYS A 27 21.67 -3.22 -8.14
N VAL A 28 22.11 -3.19 -6.89
CA VAL A 28 23.24 -2.37 -6.43
C VAL A 28 24.47 -3.27 -6.34
N LYS A 29 25.56 -2.87 -7.01
CA LYS A 29 26.83 -3.61 -7.00
C LYS A 29 27.94 -2.73 -6.44
N THR A 30 28.75 -3.28 -5.55
CA THR A 30 29.92 -2.62 -4.95
C THR A 30 31.22 -2.99 -5.69
N ASP A 31 32.28 -2.22 -5.44
CA ASP A 31 33.64 -2.45 -5.96
C ASP A 31 34.24 -3.78 -5.52
N ASN A 32 33.90 -4.28 -4.32
CA ASN A 32 34.34 -5.57 -3.79
C ASN A 32 33.50 -6.77 -4.31
N GLY A 33 32.53 -6.52 -5.22
CA GLY A 33 31.76 -7.56 -5.87
C GLY A 33 30.48 -7.99 -5.17
N LEU A 34 30.16 -7.45 -3.97
CA LEU A 34 28.88 -7.69 -3.32
C LEU A 34 27.74 -7.09 -4.13
N THR A 35 26.59 -7.75 -4.07
CA THR A 35 25.39 -7.30 -4.79
C THR A 35 24.18 -7.36 -3.87
N GLY A 36 23.45 -6.24 -3.80
CA GLY A 36 22.13 -6.15 -3.16
C GLY A 36 21.01 -6.03 -4.18
N TYR A 37 19.85 -6.55 -3.85
CA TYR A 37 18.66 -6.54 -4.67
C TYR A 37 17.48 -5.93 -3.91
N GLY A 38 16.64 -5.16 -4.61
CA GLY A 38 15.40 -4.63 -4.08
C GLY A 38 14.33 -4.56 -5.16
N PRO A 39 13.05 -4.73 -4.81
CA PRO A 39 11.94 -4.45 -5.71
C PRO A 39 11.70 -2.94 -5.80
N GLY A 40 11.03 -2.51 -6.85
CA GLY A 40 10.56 -1.13 -6.99
C GLY A 40 9.32 -1.03 -7.86
N PRO A 41 8.61 0.12 -7.81
CA PRO A 41 7.48 0.38 -8.68
C PRO A 41 7.91 0.29 -10.16
N ALA A 42 7.23 -0.59 -10.93
CA ALA A 42 7.65 -0.93 -12.27
C ALA A 42 7.16 0.09 -13.31
N SER A 43 8.05 0.98 -13.75
CA SER A 43 7.85 1.88 -14.88
C SER A 43 9.17 2.21 -15.56
N GLU A 44 9.14 2.55 -16.84
CA GLU A 44 10.31 3.05 -17.58
C GLU A 44 10.86 4.33 -16.95
N GLN A 45 9.97 5.26 -16.57
CA GLN A 45 10.35 6.50 -15.90
C GLN A 45 11.12 6.24 -14.60
N MET A 46 10.71 5.23 -13.81
CA MET A 46 11.42 4.82 -12.60
C MET A 46 12.82 4.30 -12.92
N ALA A 47 12.93 3.42 -13.91
CA ALA A 47 14.21 2.89 -14.37
C ALA A 47 15.15 3.99 -14.87
N ASP A 48 14.65 4.97 -15.63
CA ASP A 48 15.41 6.10 -16.13
C ASP A 48 15.92 7.00 -15.00
N LYS A 49 15.09 7.29 -14.01
CA LYS A 49 15.49 8.06 -12.82
C LYS A 49 16.58 7.35 -12.03
N ILE A 50 16.46 6.03 -11.83
CA ILE A 50 17.46 5.22 -11.13
C ILE A 50 18.77 5.18 -11.89
N ASN A 51 18.75 4.83 -13.18
CA ASN A 51 19.96 4.69 -14.00
C ASN A 51 20.58 6.04 -14.39
N GLY A 52 19.81 7.10 -14.43
CA GLY A 52 20.24 8.45 -14.75
C GLY A 52 20.67 9.25 -13.52
N ASP A 53 19.72 9.89 -12.88
CA ASP A 53 19.97 10.87 -11.83
C ASP A 53 20.55 10.23 -10.57
N LEU A 54 19.92 9.16 -10.06
CA LEU A 54 20.37 8.50 -8.82
C LEU A 54 21.69 7.77 -8.99
N CYS A 55 21.92 7.13 -10.13
CA CYS A 55 23.20 6.49 -10.41
C CYS A 55 24.36 7.49 -10.34
N LYS A 56 24.20 8.67 -10.94
CA LYS A 56 25.21 9.74 -10.90
C LYS A 56 25.49 10.24 -9.49
N LEU A 57 24.49 10.28 -8.64
CA LEU A 57 24.62 10.72 -7.25
C LEU A 57 25.25 9.62 -6.37
N LEU A 58 24.87 8.36 -6.55
CA LEU A 58 25.19 7.26 -5.62
C LEU A 58 26.50 6.53 -5.98
N VAL A 59 26.90 6.48 -7.23
CA VAL A 59 28.17 5.83 -7.62
C VAL A 59 29.35 6.53 -6.93
N GLY A 60 30.21 5.71 -6.31
CA GLY A 60 31.35 6.21 -5.50
C GLY A 60 31.02 6.53 -4.06
N GLN A 61 29.76 6.47 -3.64
CA GLN A 61 29.36 6.63 -2.25
C GLN A 61 29.53 5.33 -1.45
N SER A 62 29.72 5.45 -0.13
CA SER A 62 29.79 4.28 0.75
C SER A 62 28.41 3.70 1.00
N ALA A 63 28.21 2.42 0.67
CA ALA A 63 26.99 1.68 0.98
C ALA A 63 26.86 1.26 2.45
N LYS A 64 27.89 1.47 3.29
CA LYS A 64 27.90 1.08 4.71
C LYS A 64 27.07 1.97 5.60
N SER A 65 26.81 3.21 5.20
CA SER A 65 26.06 4.18 6.00
C SER A 65 24.77 4.61 5.29
N ILE A 66 23.77 3.72 5.33
CA ILE A 66 22.46 3.94 4.70
C ILE A 66 21.79 5.22 5.25
N GLU A 67 21.87 5.44 6.58
CA GLU A 67 21.31 6.64 7.20
C GLU A 67 21.93 7.96 6.66
N SER A 68 23.25 7.96 6.45
CA SER A 68 23.92 9.12 5.85
C SER A 68 23.49 9.36 4.41
N LEU A 69 23.30 8.27 3.62
CA LEU A 69 22.78 8.36 2.26
C LEU A 69 21.33 8.88 2.25
N ASN A 70 20.50 8.42 3.18
CA ASN A 70 19.11 8.91 3.33
C ASN A 70 19.08 10.42 3.57
N LYS A 71 19.85 10.90 4.53
CA LYS A 71 19.97 12.34 4.85
C LYS A 71 20.49 13.14 3.66
N TRP A 72 21.50 12.59 2.96
CA TRP A 72 22.10 13.26 1.82
C TRP A 72 21.14 13.35 0.63
N ILE A 73 20.42 12.27 0.26
CA ILE A 73 19.41 12.31 -0.79
C ILE A 73 18.28 13.28 -0.42
N ALA A 74 17.81 13.27 0.82
CA ALA A 74 16.78 14.22 1.27
C ALA A 74 17.26 15.68 1.15
N SER A 75 18.54 15.95 1.41
CA SER A 75 19.13 17.30 1.31
C SER A 75 19.25 17.85 -0.12
N GLN A 76 19.12 16.98 -1.14
CA GLN A 76 19.15 17.43 -2.56
C GLN A 76 17.95 18.29 -2.95
N GLY A 77 16.89 18.35 -2.12
CA GLY A 77 15.66 19.10 -2.43
C GLY A 77 14.86 18.56 -3.65
N ARG A 78 15.16 17.35 -4.08
CA ARG A 78 14.60 16.67 -5.25
C ARG A 78 13.55 15.65 -4.81
N ALA A 79 12.31 16.10 -4.56
CA ALA A 79 11.20 15.23 -4.17
C ALA A 79 10.92 14.10 -5.18
N ASP A 80 11.22 14.33 -6.45
CA ASP A 80 11.09 13.36 -7.55
C ASP A 80 12.09 12.20 -7.46
N LEU A 81 13.11 12.27 -6.61
CA LEU A 81 14.08 11.20 -6.36
C LEU A 81 13.73 10.34 -5.13
N LEU A 82 12.83 10.77 -4.25
CA LEU A 82 12.54 10.04 -3.01
C LEU A 82 11.97 8.65 -3.29
N LEU A 83 10.93 8.55 -4.11
CA LEU A 83 10.32 7.28 -4.47
C LEU A 83 11.31 6.33 -5.21
N PRO A 84 12.04 6.76 -6.25
CA PRO A 84 13.08 5.92 -6.85
C PRO A 84 14.19 5.50 -5.87
N TYR A 85 14.55 6.37 -4.94
CA TYR A 85 15.57 6.07 -3.92
C TYR A 85 15.07 5.05 -2.89
N GLY A 86 13.80 5.04 -2.52
CA GLY A 86 13.21 4.05 -1.64
C GLY A 86 13.47 2.62 -2.13
N ALA A 87 13.28 2.37 -3.42
CA ALA A 87 13.57 1.08 -4.03
C ALA A 87 15.08 0.71 -3.98
N ILE A 88 15.98 1.70 -4.16
CA ILE A 88 17.43 1.51 -3.98
C ILE A 88 17.76 1.24 -2.51
N ASN A 89 17.09 1.91 -1.58
CA ASN A 89 17.28 1.75 -0.14
C ASN A 89 17.04 0.30 0.31
N VAL A 90 16.02 -0.37 -0.22
CA VAL A 90 15.80 -1.81 0.01
C VAL A 90 17.00 -2.64 -0.46
N ALA A 91 17.52 -2.36 -1.66
CA ALA A 91 18.70 -3.05 -2.18
C ALA A 91 19.97 -2.77 -1.35
N LEU A 92 20.10 -1.58 -0.76
CA LEU A 92 21.20 -1.23 0.15
C LEU A 92 21.11 -2.01 1.48
N HIS A 93 19.91 -2.21 2.02
CA HIS A 93 19.73 -3.04 3.21
C HIS A 93 20.05 -4.53 2.94
N ASP A 94 19.65 -5.07 1.80
CA ASP A 94 20.04 -6.43 1.37
C ASP A 94 21.57 -6.55 1.24
N LEU A 95 22.22 -5.56 0.64
CA LEU A 95 23.66 -5.51 0.48
C LEU A 95 24.39 -5.42 1.83
N LEU A 96 23.94 -4.52 2.72
CA LEU A 96 24.55 -4.34 4.03
C LEU A 96 24.37 -5.57 4.90
N GLY A 97 23.19 -6.22 4.88
CA GLY A 97 22.97 -7.49 5.57
C GLY A 97 23.91 -8.59 5.11
N LYS A 98 24.14 -8.70 3.79
CA LYS A 98 25.14 -9.63 3.24
C LYS A 98 26.58 -9.30 3.65
N TYR A 99 26.90 -8.01 3.75
CA TYR A 99 28.23 -7.56 4.20
C TYR A 99 28.47 -7.89 5.69
N GLU A 100 27.48 -7.61 6.55
CA GLU A 100 27.56 -7.82 8.00
C GLU A 100 27.24 -9.28 8.41
N GLY A 101 26.74 -10.12 7.49
CA GLY A 101 26.35 -11.51 7.77
C GLY A 101 25.07 -11.60 8.62
N CYS A 102 24.17 -10.64 8.53
CA CYS A 102 22.94 -10.57 9.31
C CYS A 102 21.72 -10.27 8.44
N THR A 103 20.53 -10.41 9.02
CA THR A 103 19.27 -10.12 8.32
C THR A 103 18.96 -8.62 8.33
N ALA A 104 18.10 -8.16 7.39
CA ALA A 104 17.62 -6.78 7.39
C ALA A 104 16.88 -6.41 8.70
N SER A 105 16.17 -7.36 9.32
CA SER A 105 15.54 -7.12 10.62
C SER A 105 16.54 -6.86 11.74
N GLU A 106 17.70 -7.54 11.73
CA GLU A 106 18.77 -7.29 12.69
C GLU A 106 19.42 -5.91 12.48
N LEU A 107 19.60 -5.49 11.22
CA LEU A 107 20.06 -4.12 10.89
C LEU A 107 19.10 -3.05 11.39
N LEU A 108 17.80 -3.35 11.45
CA LEU A 108 16.74 -2.43 11.87
C LEU A 108 16.39 -2.52 13.37
N GLY A 109 17.22 -3.17 14.18
CA GLY A 109 17.04 -3.23 15.63
C GLY A 109 16.59 -4.60 16.16
N GLY A 110 16.51 -5.60 15.30
CA GLY A 110 16.21 -6.97 15.68
C GLY A 110 14.75 -7.38 15.44
N ARG A 111 14.51 -8.67 15.59
CA ARG A 111 13.20 -9.26 15.41
C ARG A 111 12.31 -8.97 16.61
N VAL A 112 11.21 -8.26 16.43
CA VAL A 112 10.23 -7.94 17.47
C VAL A 112 9.17 -9.05 17.60
N GLN A 113 8.81 -9.68 16.47
CA GLN A 113 7.82 -10.77 16.42
C GLN A 113 8.35 -11.93 15.58
N GLU A 114 8.11 -13.15 16.05
CA GLU A 114 8.51 -14.35 15.30
C GLU A 114 7.54 -14.67 14.15
N ARG A 115 6.28 -14.30 14.29
CA ARG A 115 5.23 -14.54 13.31
C ARG A 115 4.41 -13.29 13.10
N LEU A 116 4.10 -13.00 11.84
CA LEU A 116 3.17 -11.95 11.45
C LEU A 116 1.84 -12.59 11.03
N ARG A 117 0.74 -11.98 11.47
CA ARG A 117 -0.60 -12.35 11.01
C ARG A 117 -0.78 -11.84 9.58
N LEU A 118 -1.12 -12.74 8.68
CA LEU A 118 -1.37 -12.40 7.29
C LEU A 118 -2.88 -12.33 7.02
N TYR A 119 -3.25 -11.51 6.04
CA TYR A 119 -4.59 -11.48 5.46
C TYR A 119 -4.52 -11.72 3.95
N GLY A 120 -5.60 -12.26 3.36
CA GLY A 120 -5.70 -12.40 1.92
C GLY A 120 -6.06 -11.05 1.29
N SER A 121 -5.16 -10.48 0.47
CA SER A 121 -5.42 -9.26 -0.29
C SER A 121 -5.75 -9.63 -1.72
N ALA A 122 -7.04 -9.53 -2.07
CA ALA A 122 -7.55 -9.85 -3.41
C ALA A 122 -8.71 -8.90 -3.76
N GLY A 123 -9.66 -9.35 -4.56
CA GLY A 123 -10.90 -8.63 -4.86
C GLY A 123 -10.72 -7.21 -5.40
N MET A 124 -10.99 -7.02 -6.68
CA MET A 124 -10.97 -5.69 -7.28
C MET A 124 -12.12 -5.57 -8.27
N TYR A 125 -13.07 -4.67 -7.99
CA TYR A 125 -14.18 -4.31 -8.89
C TYR A 125 -14.96 -5.52 -9.41
N GLN A 126 -15.41 -6.36 -8.49
CA GLN A 126 -16.23 -7.54 -8.75
C GLN A 126 -17.67 -7.29 -8.30
N THR A 127 -18.60 -8.14 -8.74
CA THR A 127 -19.97 -8.11 -8.18
C THR A 127 -19.98 -8.55 -6.71
N PRO A 128 -20.97 -8.12 -5.91
CA PRO A 128 -21.08 -8.51 -4.49
C PRO A 128 -21.01 -10.01 -4.25
N GLU A 129 -21.65 -10.81 -5.10
CA GLU A 129 -21.65 -12.29 -5.01
C GLU A 129 -20.25 -12.88 -5.24
N LYS A 130 -19.49 -12.30 -6.18
CA LYS A 130 -18.12 -12.75 -6.47
C LYS A 130 -17.19 -12.40 -5.32
N TYR A 131 -17.33 -11.23 -4.69
CA TYR A 131 -16.58 -10.88 -3.50
C TYR A 131 -16.87 -11.85 -2.34
N ALA A 132 -18.14 -12.18 -2.11
CA ALA A 132 -18.53 -13.14 -1.07
C ALA A 132 -17.93 -14.53 -1.32
N ALA A 133 -17.99 -15.01 -2.57
CA ALA A 133 -17.39 -16.29 -2.95
C ALA A 133 -15.86 -16.29 -2.80
N GLU A 134 -15.18 -15.22 -3.20
CA GLU A 134 -13.73 -15.09 -3.05
C GLU A 134 -13.32 -14.98 -1.58
N ALA A 135 -14.06 -14.23 -0.75
CA ALA A 135 -13.81 -14.15 0.69
C ALA A 135 -13.90 -15.53 1.35
N ALA A 136 -14.92 -16.34 0.99
CA ALA A 136 -15.05 -17.72 1.47
C ALA A 136 -13.88 -18.60 1.03
N GLN A 137 -13.42 -18.47 -0.22
CA GLN A 137 -12.25 -19.21 -0.72
C GLN A 137 -10.97 -18.82 0.02
N VAL A 138 -10.72 -17.53 0.24
CA VAL A 138 -9.55 -17.03 0.99
C VAL A 138 -9.58 -17.54 2.43
N THR A 139 -10.74 -17.54 3.07
CA THR A 139 -10.92 -18.10 4.41
C THR A 139 -10.65 -19.61 4.44
N ALA A 140 -11.11 -20.35 3.44
CA ALA A 140 -10.85 -21.78 3.33
C ALA A 140 -9.35 -22.12 3.16
N LEU A 141 -8.53 -21.18 2.66
CA LEU A 141 -7.08 -21.29 2.61
C LEU A 141 -6.39 -21.04 3.98
N GLY A 142 -7.15 -20.70 5.02
CA GLY A 142 -6.66 -20.49 6.38
C GLY A 142 -6.33 -19.02 6.73
N PHE A 143 -6.63 -18.06 5.87
CA PHE A 143 -6.51 -16.64 6.21
C PHE A 143 -7.63 -16.23 7.16
N SER A 144 -7.27 -15.47 8.18
CA SER A 144 -8.22 -14.97 9.19
C SER A 144 -8.80 -13.59 8.86
N ALA A 145 -8.40 -13.01 7.75
CA ALA A 145 -8.96 -11.75 7.24
C ALA A 145 -8.82 -11.67 5.72
N TYR A 146 -9.71 -10.90 5.09
CA TYR A 146 -9.77 -10.67 3.66
C TYR A 146 -9.85 -9.18 3.38
N LYS A 147 -8.97 -8.67 2.49
CA LYS A 147 -8.98 -7.29 2.00
C LYS A 147 -9.44 -7.25 0.54
N TYR A 148 -10.37 -6.36 0.23
CA TYR A 148 -10.93 -6.16 -1.10
C TYR A 148 -11.09 -4.68 -1.43
N ARG A 149 -11.33 -4.37 -2.72
CA ARG A 149 -11.43 -3.01 -3.24
C ARG A 149 -12.83 -2.73 -3.77
N PRO A 150 -13.73 -2.09 -2.97
CA PRO A 150 -15.05 -1.67 -3.42
C PRO A 150 -14.90 -0.51 -4.44
N ALA A 151 -15.92 -0.20 -5.18
CA ALA A 151 -16.14 1.00 -6.01
C ALA A 151 -17.27 0.77 -7.04
N LEU A 152 -18.34 0.13 -6.59
CA LEU A 152 -19.52 -0.16 -7.41
C LEU A 152 -20.66 0.84 -7.17
N GLY A 153 -20.48 1.73 -6.22
CA GLY A 153 -21.50 2.67 -5.73
C GLY A 153 -22.00 2.28 -4.34
N PRO A 154 -22.60 3.22 -3.59
CA PRO A 154 -22.94 3.04 -2.17
C PRO A 154 -23.76 1.79 -1.88
N ASP A 155 -24.84 1.60 -2.62
CA ASP A 155 -25.76 0.46 -2.40
C ASP A 155 -25.07 -0.89 -2.64
N GLU A 156 -24.31 -1.01 -3.74
CA GLU A 156 -23.59 -2.24 -4.08
C GLU A 156 -22.38 -2.48 -3.16
N ASP A 157 -21.70 -1.42 -2.72
CA ASP A 157 -20.60 -1.53 -1.79
C ASP A 157 -21.09 -1.99 -0.41
N LEU A 158 -22.23 -1.46 0.07
CA LEU A 158 -22.88 -1.94 1.30
C LEU A 158 -23.34 -3.41 1.15
N ARG A 159 -24.03 -3.73 0.05
CA ARG A 159 -24.47 -5.11 -0.24
C ARG A 159 -23.29 -6.08 -0.29
N THR A 160 -22.15 -5.64 -0.79
CA THR A 160 -20.92 -6.45 -0.82
C THR A 160 -20.48 -6.83 0.60
N VAL A 161 -20.44 -5.86 1.52
CA VAL A 161 -20.09 -6.11 2.93
C VAL A 161 -21.06 -7.10 3.57
N GLN A 162 -22.37 -6.94 3.32
CA GLN A 162 -23.40 -7.83 3.86
C GLN A 162 -23.18 -9.27 3.41
N LEU A 163 -23.08 -9.49 2.11
CA LEU A 163 -22.91 -10.84 1.54
C LEU A 163 -21.57 -11.49 1.97
N MET A 164 -20.50 -10.71 2.05
CA MET A 164 -19.23 -11.24 2.55
C MET A 164 -19.33 -11.66 4.02
N ARG A 165 -19.93 -10.82 4.87
CA ARG A 165 -20.11 -11.16 6.28
C ARG A 165 -20.96 -12.40 6.48
N GLU A 166 -22.02 -12.57 5.71
CA GLU A 166 -22.83 -13.80 5.69
C GLU A 166 -22.01 -15.03 5.25
N ALA A 167 -21.14 -14.87 4.23
CA ALA A 167 -20.35 -15.96 3.70
C ALA A 167 -19.22 -16.43 4.61
N VAL A 168 -18.56 -15.52 5.36
CA VAL A 168 -17.35 -15.86 6.15
C VAL A 168 -17.61 -15.93 7.67
N GLY A 169 -18.80 -15.57 8.14
CA GLY A 169 -19.13 -15.54 9.58
C GLY A 169 -18.48 -14.37 10.33
N PRO A 170 -18.70 -14.26 11.65
CA PRO A 170 -18.32 -13.09 12.45
C PRO A 170 -16.82 -12.98 12.75
N ASP A 171 -16.08 -14.09 12.72
CA ASP A 171 -14.69 -14.16 13.19
C ASP A 171 -13.65 -13.77 12.16
N VAL A 172 -14.02 -13.68 10.87
CA VAL A 172 -13.12 -13.30 9.79
C VAL A 172 -13.06 -11.78 9.66
N GLY A 173 -11.87 -11.21 9.68
CA GLY A 173 -11.66 -9.77 9.46
C GLY A 173 -12.02 -9.37 8.03
N LEU A 174 -12.80 -8.31 7.88
CA LEU A 174 -13.08 -7.68 6.58
C LEU A 174 -12.38 -6.33 6.52
N CYS A 175 -11.53 -6.14 5.51
CA CYS A 175 -10.74 -4.94 5.31
C CYS A 175 -11.12 -4.31 3.97
N LEU A 176 -11.56 -3.05 4.01
CA LEU A 176 -12.00 -2.33 2.82
C LEU A 176 -10.89 -1.39 2.35
N ASP A 177 -10.35 -1.61 1.18
CA ASP A 177 -9.42 -0.72 0.50
C ASP A 177 -10.23 0.18 -0.45
N ALA A 178 -10.67 1.31 0.09
CA ALA A 178 -11.64 2.19 -0.55
C ALA A 178 -11.01 3.27 -1.46
N HIS A 179 -9.74 3.13 -1.86
CA HIS A 179 -9.09 4.10 -2.73
C HIS A 179 -9.81 4.33 -4.08
N GLY A 180 -10.70 3.44 -4.48
CA GLY A 180 -11.58 3.62 -5.63
C GLY A 180 -12.62 4.73 -5.42
N TRP A 181 -13.06 4.97 -4.19
CA TRP A 181 -14.15 5.90 -3.89
C TRP A 181 -13.87 7.34 -4.29
N PHE A 182 -12.64 7.82 -4.19
CA PHE A 182 -12.26 9.17 -4.64
C PHE A 182 -11.72 9.22 -6.08
N ARG A 183 -11.78 8.11 -6.82
CA ARG A 183 -11.26 8.01 -8.21
C ARG A 183 -12.34 7.78 -9.26
N MET A 184 -13.60 8.05 -8.92
CA MET A 184 -14.75 7.81 -9.80
C MET A 184 -15.22 9.07 -10.52
N GLY A 185 -14.39 10.13 -10.63
CA GLY A 185 -14.78 11.38 -11.27
C GLY A 185 -15.97 12.03 -10.54
N ASP A 186 -17.02 12.38 -11.28
CA ASP A 186 -18.23 13.00 -10.70
C ASP A 186 -19.02 12.07 -9.77
N GLU A 187 -18.77 10.76 -9.86
CA GLU A 187 -19.37 9.74 -8.99
C GLU A 187 -18.52 9.46 -7.74
N SER A 188 -17.43 10.21 -7.52
CA SER A 188 -16.54 10.04 -6.36
C SER A 188 -17.30 10.37 -5.07
N TYR A 189 -17.01 9.58 -4.02
CA TYR A 189 -17.62 9.78 -2.73
C TYR A 189 -17.10 11.08 -2.09
N THR A 190 -18.01 11.91 -1.66
CA THR A 190 -17.69 13.09 -0.85
C THR A 190 -17.31 12.67 0.57
N PRO A 191 -16.59 13.50 1.35
CA PRO A 191 -16.29 13.18 2.75
C PRO A 191 -17.55 12.87 3.58
N LYS A 192 -18.68 13.52 3.28
CA LYS A 192 -19.97 13.24 3.92
C LYS A 192 -20.48 11.85 3.59
N LEU A 193 -20.45 11.46 2.31
CA LEU A 193 -20.88 10.12 1.89
C LEU A 193 -19.95 9.03 2.46
N VAL A 194 -18.64 9.29 2.57
CA VAL A 194 -17.69 8.37 3.23
C VAL A 194 -18.05 8.18 4.70
N GLU A 195 -18.43 9.23 5.43
CA GLU A 195 -18.89 9.13 6.82
C GLU A 195 -20.20 8.32 6.91
N GLU A 196 -21.17 8.59 6.04
CA GLU A 196 -22.42 7.82 5.94
C GLU A 196 -22.14 6.33 5.67
N MET A 197 -21.30 6.02 4.70
CA MET A 197 -20.88 4.64 4.39
C MET A 197 -20.17 3.99 5.57
N ALA A 198 -19.30 4.70 6.29
CA ALA A 198 -18.64 4.17 7.47
C ALA A 198 -19.66 3.75 8.54
N HIS A 199 -20.71 4.52 8.76
CA HIS A 199 -21.82 4.17 9.67
C HIS A 199 -22.58 2.92 9.19
N GLU A 200 -22.90 2.84 7.90
CA GLU A 200 -23.62 1.70 7.32
C GLU A 200 -22.85 0.38 7.40
N ILE A 201 -21.52 0.42 7.21
CA ILE A 201 -20.69 -0.79 7.25
C ILE A 201 -20.22 -1.18 8.67
N ALA A 202 -20.21 -0.26 9.63
CA ALA A 202 -19.73 -0.51 10.98
C ALA A 202 -20.41 -1.72 11.68
N PRO A 203 -21.74 -1.95 11.55
CA PRO A 203 -22.42 -3.10 12.16
C PRO A 203 -21.88 -4.47 11.71
N TYR A 204 -21.20 -4.51 10.58
CA TYR A 204 -20.63 -5.75 10.00
C TYR A 204 -19.21 -6.06 10.50
N GLY A 205 -18.70 -5.34 11.51
CA GLY A 205 -17.41 -5.63 12.14
C GLY A 205 -16.22 -5.46 11.22
N ILE A 206 -16.12 -4.29 10.57
CA ILE A 206 -15.03 -3.95 9.66
C ILE A 206 -13.73 -3.78 10.45
N THR A 207 -12.68 -4.45 10.00
CA THR A 207 -11.36 -4.41 10.63
C THR A 207 -10.67 -3.08 10.41
N TRP A 208 -10.72 -2.54 9.19
CA TRP A 208 -10.35 -1.15 8.84
C TRP A 208 -10.97 -0.72 7.52
N LEU A 209 -11.10 0.59 7.37
CA LEU A 209 -11.42 1.28 6.14
C LEU A 209 -10.16 1.99 5.65
N GLU A 210 -9.59 1.51 4.52
CA GLU A 210 -8.32 1.95 3.97
C GLU A 210 -8.56 3.00 2.87
N GLU A 211 -7.86 4.13 2.98
CA GLU A 211 -7.83 5.22 2.00
C GLU A 211 -9.19 5.61 1.38
N PRO A 212 -10.22 5.90 2.22
CA PRO A 212 -11.53 6.26 1.70
C PRO A 212 -11.62 7.68 1.12
N LEU A 213 -10.58 8.49 1.30
CA LEU A 213 -10.49 9.90 0.92
C LEU A 213 -9.20 10.15 0.14
N PRO A 214 -9.10 11.25 -0.63
CA PRO A 214 -7.85 11.61 -1.31
C PRO A 214 -6.66 11.65 -0.33
N PRO A 215 -5.51 11.04 -0.65
CA PRO A 215 -4.40 10.85 0.30
C PRO A 215 -3.88 12.14 0.94
N LYS A 216 -3.99 13.28 0.25
CA LYS A 216 -3.54 14.60 0.74
C LYS A 216 -4.58 15.35 1.59
N ASP A 217 -5.80 14.84 1.70
CA ASP A 217 -6.86 15.50 2.47
C ASP A 217 -6.82 15.10 3.96
N HIS A 218 -5.68 15.37 4.59
CA HIS A 218 -5.45 15.06 6.01
C HIS A 218 -6.52 15.64 6.93
N ALA A 219 -7.11 16.77 6.57
CA ALA A 219 -8.15 17.41 7.39
C ALA A 219 -9.44 16.58 7.44
N SER A 220 -9.86 16.02 6.31
CA SER A 220 -11.03 15.14 6.24
C SER A 220 -10.76 13.79 6.89
N TYR A 221 -9.53 13.24 6.74
CA TYR A 221 -9.10 12.03 7.48
C TYR A 221 -9.19 12.21 8.99
N ALA A 222 -8.65 13.32 9.52
CA ALA A 222 -8.69 13.60 10.96
C ALA A 222 -10.13 13.70 11.48
N LYS A 223 -11.02 14.37 10.75
CA LYS A 223 -12.45 14.46 11.10
C LYS A 223 -13.14 13.11 11.08
N LEU A 224 -12.89 12.30 10.05
CA LEU A 224 -13.49 10.97 9.94
C LEU A 224 -13.02 10.07 11.09
N ARG A 225 -11.71 10.07 11.36
CA ARG A 225 -11.14 9.28 12.46
C ARG A 225 -11.67 9.70 13.83
N GLU A 226 -11.84 11.02 14.06
CA GLU A 226 -12.40 11.55 15.32
C GLU A 226 -13.79 11.01 15.63
N LYS A 227 -14.59 10.67 14.62
CA LYS A 227 -15.91 10.04 14.79
C LYS A 227 -15.83 8.64 15.40
N ASN A 228 -14.68 7.97 15.29
CA ASN A 228 -14.44 6.62 15.86
C ASN A 228 -15.50 5.60 15.45
N ILE A 229 -15.92 5.60 14.19
CA ILE A 229 -16.95 4.72 13.63
C ILE A 229 -16.33 3.36 13.27
N VAL A 230 -15.27 3.39 12.47
CA VAL A 230 -14.45 2.22 12.08
C VAL A 230 -12.97 2.65 12.09
N PRO A 231 -12.03 1.73 12.34
CA PRO A 231 -10.61 2.05 12.26
C PRO A 231 -10.22 2.53 10.85
N ILE A 232 -9.45 3.61 10.76
CA ILE A 232 -8.99 4.19 9.50
C ILE A 232 -7.53 3.78 9.24
N ALA A 233 -7.25 3.24 8.06
CA ALA A 233 -5.92 2.89 7.61
C ALA A 233 -5.52 3.75 6.41
N ALA A 234 -4.28 4.24 6.37
CA ALA A 234 -3.71 4.88 5.19
C ALA A 234 -2.18 4.96 5.27
N GLY A 235 -1.57 5.36 4.16
CA GLY A 235 -0.14 5.60 4.08
C GLY A 235 0.53 5.03 2.82
N GLU A 236 -0.14 4.21 2.02
CA GLU A 236 0.47 3.65 0.80
C GLU A 236 0.88 4.72 -0.23
N HIS A 237 0.33 5.91 -0.14
CA HIS A 237 0.68 7.06 -0.99
C HIS A 237 1.65 8.05 -0.34
N GLU A 238 2.08 7.81 0.89
CA GLU A 238 3.10 8.64 1.55
C GLU A 238 4.51 8.17 1.16
N ILE A 239 5.35 9.13 0.79
CA ILE A 239 6.70 8.86 0.27
C ILE A 239 7.81 9.49 1.12
N SER A 240 7.50 10.03 2.30
CA SER A 240 8.48 10.70 3.13
C SER A 240 8.19 10.54 4.62
N HIS A 241 9.24 10.60 5.43
CA HIS A 241 9.12 10.66 6.89
C HIS A 241 8.17 11.78 7.34
N GLN A 242 8.24 12.97 6.71
CA GLN A 242 7.37 14.10 7.08
C GLN A 242 5.90 13.82 6.76
N GLY A 243 5.60 13.13 5.65
CA GLY A 243 4.24 12.72 5.29
C GLY A 243 3.63 11.80 6.36
N PHE A 244 4.37 10.78 6.79
CA PHE A 244 3.94 9.90 7.88
C PHE A 244 3.78 10.64 9.21
N MET A 245 4.73 11.54 9.54
CA MET A 245 4.62 12.36 10.75
C MET A 245 3.37 13.25 10.72
N ASN A 246 3.01 13.80 9.57
CA ASN A 246 1.79 14.58 9.42
C ASN A 246 0.53 13.73 9.67
N LEU A 247 0.45 12.51 9.11
CA LEU A 247 -0.65 11.58 9.37
C LEU A 247 -0.80 11.25 10.85
N ILE A 248 0.31 10.98 11.54
CA ILE A 248 0.34 10.59 12.95
C ILE A 248 0.03 11.79 13.87
N GLN A 249 0.74 12.91 13.70
CA GLN A 249 0.60 14.09 14.56
C GLN A 249 -0.77 14.75 14.44
N ASN A 250 -1.33 14.78 13.23
CA ASN A 250 -2.68 15.29 13.00
C ASN A 250 -3.77 14.26 13.28
N ARG A 251 -3.42 13.08 13.81
CA ARG A 251 -4.36 12.02 14.20
C ARG A 251 -5.30 11.62 13.05
N CYS A 252 -4.75 11.52 11.83
CA CYS A 252 -5.53 11.21 10.63
C CYS A 252 -5.96 9.73 10.55
N ILE A 253 -5.18 8.83 11.17
CA ILE A 253 -5.31 7.38 10.99
C ILE A 253 -5.13 6.61 12.29
N ASP A 254 -5.62 5.38 12.32
CA ASP A 254 -5.44 4.41 13.40
C ASP A 254 -4.36 3.38 13.03
N ILE A 255 -4.23 3.07 11.73
CA ILE A 255 -3.31 2.06 11.21
C ILE A 255 -2.43 2.70 10.13
N VAL A 256 -1.12 2.62 10.32
CA VAL A 256 -0.11 3.08 9.35
C VAL A 256 0.17 1.98 8.34
N GLN A 257 0.07 2.28 7.05
CA GLN A 257 0.40 1.38 5.95
C GLN A 257 1.57 1.95 5.14
N ALA A 258 2.79 1.70 5.63
CA ALA A 258 4.00 2.13 4.94
C ALA A 258 4.44 1.09 3.90
N ASP A 259 4.81 1.56 2.70
CA ASP A 259 5.50 0.74 1.71
C ASP A 259 7.02 0.98 1.83
N VAL A 260 7.77 -0.09 2.10
CA VAL A 260 9.24 -0.01 2.27
C VAL A 260 9.99 0.32 0.97
N THR A 261 9.30 0.33 -0.15
CA THR A 261 9.88 0.70 -1.47
C THR A 261 9.65 2.18 -1.83
N HIS A 262 8.99 2.95 -0.94
CA HIS A 262 8.68 4.37 -1.12
C HIS A 262 9.57 5.29 -0.30
#